data_446db25d962f7d19f5a8379feb028574
#
_entry.id   446db25d962f7d19f5a8379feb028574
#
_cell.length_a   1.000
_cell.length_b   1.000
_cell.length_c   1.000
_cell.angle_alpha   90.00
_cell.angle_beta   90.00
_cell.angle_gamma   90.00
#
_symmetry.space_group_name_H-M   'P 1'
#
loop_
_entity.id
_entity.type
_entity.pdbx_description
1 polymer ?
#
loop_
_entity_poly.entity_id
_entity_poly.type
_entity_poly.pdbx_seq_one_letter_code
_entity_poly.pdbx_strand_id
1 'polypeptide(L)'
;IAQFERTLISGDSKFDKYLLGEISLTQEEENGFNVFMDEAKGDCFHCHGSNNNPLWTDNAFHNNGLDTTFQDLGFGAVTGDPNDNGKFKSPSIRNLAFTAPYMHDGRFATLEEVINHYSEGLQKSSTIDPLMKKVNEGGVHLSQKDKNDLKAFLLSLTDRKFINNPNFQE
;
A
#
# COMPACT_ATOMS: atom_id res chain seq x y z
N ILE A 1 4.94 26.00 3.06
CA ILE A 1 5.01 24.53 2.94
C ILE A 1 3.65 24.01 2.45
N ALA A 2 2.54 24.13 3.20
CA ALA A 2 1.23 23.57 2.84
C ALA A 2 0.70 23.97 1.45
N GLN A 3 1.00 25.17 0.95
CA GLN A 3 0.63 25.58 -0.42
C GLN A 3 1.45 24.83 -1.47
N PHE A 4 2.73 24.60 -1.20
CA PHE A 4 3.59 23.80 -2.06
C PHE A 4 3.11 22.35 -2.10
N GLU A 5 2.85 21.74 -0.94
CA GLU A 5 2.35 20.38 -0.86
C GLU A 5 1.06 20.16 -1.69
N ARG A 6 0.18 21.15 -1.75
CA ARG A 6 -1.03 21.10 -2.59
C ARG A 6 -0.76 21.11 -4.10
N THR A 7 0.45 21.46 -4.52
CA THR A 7 0.86 21.37 -5.93
C THR A 7 1.41 20.00 -6.31
N LEU A 8 1.73 19.17 -5.31
CA LEU A 8 2.26 17.83 -5.48
C LEU A 8 1.14 16.84 -5.87
N ILE A 9 0.68 16.96 -7.13
CA ILE A 9 -0.41 16.14 -7.66
C ILE A 9 0.18 15.05 -8.57
N SER A 10 0.05 13.80 -8.16
CA SER A 10 0.38 12.61 -8.96
C SER A 10 -0.91 12.03 -9.55
N GLY A 11 -1.11 12.15 -10.85
CA GLY A 11 -2.35 11.76 -11.54
C GLY A 11 -2.17 11.40 -13.01
N ASP A 12 -0.93 11.10 -13.46
CA ASP A 12 -0.62 10.76 -14.86
C ASP A 12 0.10 9.39 -14.96
N SER A 13 -0.21 8.48 -14.02
CA SER A 13 0.31 7.11 -14.06
C SER A 13 -0.30 6.31 -15.22
N LYS A 14 0.29 5.14 -15.51
CA LYS A 14 -0.28 4.21 -16.50
C LYS A 14 -1.70 3.80 -16.13
N PHE A 15 -1.96 3.53 -14.85
CA PHE A 15 -3.28 3.14 -14.37
C PHE A 15 -4.30 4.30 -14.47
N ASP A 16 -3.89 5.56 -14.23
CA ASP A 16 -4.76 6.72 -14.43
C ASP A 16 -5.22 6.82 -15.90
N LYS A 17 -4.30 6.64 -16.85
CA LYS A 17 -4.62 6.64 -18.29
C LYS A 17 -5.53 5.48 -18.71
N TYR A 18 -5.36 4.33 -18.08
CA TYR A 18 -6.26 3.19 -18.28
C TYR A 18 -7.69 3.54 -17.82
N LEU A 19 -7.84 4.16 -16.64
CA LEU A 19 -9.15 4.58 -16.15
C LEU A 19 -9.82 5.64 -17.05
N LEU A 20 -9.02 6.46 -17.73
CA LEU A 20 -9.51 7.43 -18.72
C LEU A 20 -9.82 6.80 -20.09
N GLY A 21 -9.53 5.50 -20.26
CA GLY A 21 -9.72 4.79 -21.54
C GLY A 21 -8.69 5.14 -22.62
N GLU A 22 -7.57 5.76 -22.24
CA GLU A 22 -6.53 6.20 -23.17
C GLU A 22 -5.58 5.06 -23.58
N ILE A 23 -5.37 4.08 -22.70
CA ILE A 23 -4.48 2.94 -22.92
C ILE A 23 -5.07 1.66 -22.31
N SER A 24 -4.53 0.51 -22.69
CA SER A 24 -4.81 -0.79 -22.05
C SER A 24 -3.69 -1.15 -21.06
N LEU A 25 -4.05 -1.89 -20.03
CA LEU A 25 -3.09 -2.57 -19.16
C LEU A 25 -2.56 -3.84 -19.84
N THR A 26 -1.45 -4.37 -19.37
CA THR A 26 -1.05 -5.73 -19.70
C THR A 26 -1.90 -6.74 -18.93
N GLN A 27 -1.86 -8.01 -19.33
CA GLN A 27 -2.61 -9.06 -18.65
C GLN A 27 -2.15 -9.22 -17.18
N GLU A 28 -0.85 -9.05 -16.92
CA GLU A 28 -0.29 -9.11 -15.57
C GLU A 28 -0.79 -7.95 -14.70
N GLU A 29 -0.85 -6.73 -15.24
CA GLU A 29 -1.36 -5.56 -14.53
C GLU A 29 -2.85 -5.67 -14.22
N GLU A 30 -3.66 -6.17 -15.17
CA GLU A 30 -5.10 -6.43 -14.94
C GLU A 30 -5.30 -7.54 -13.90
N ASN A 31 -4.58 -8.63 -14.01
CA ASN A 31 -4.62 -9.70 -13.02
C ASN A 31 -4.19 -9.19 -11.63
N GLY A 32 -3.13 -8.36 -11.58
CA GLY A 32 -2.65 -7.75 -10.34
C GLY A 32 -3.68 -6.84 -9.69
N PHE A 33 -4.40 -6.05 -10.50
CA PHE A 33 -5.52 -5.25 -10.00
C PHE A 33 -6.65 -6.13 -9.45
N ASN A 34 -6.97 -7.24 -10.13
CA ASN A 34 -7.95 -8.19 -9.62
C ASN A 34 -7.50 -8.84 -8.30
N VAL A 35 -6.22 -9.22 -8.18
CA VAL A 35 -5.66 -9.72 -6.91
C VAL A 35 -5.78 -8.68 -5.79
N PHE A 36 -5.48 -7.41 -6.09
CA PHE A 36 -5.58 -6.29 -5.16
C PHE A 36 -7.00 -6.09 -4.63
N MET A 37 -8.02 -6.27 -5.49
CA MET A 37 -9.44 -6.09 -5.19
C MET A 37 -10.13 -7.33 -4.63
N ASP A 38 -9.52 -8.51 -4.69
CA ASP A 38 -10.14 -9.77 -4.28
C ASP A 38 -9.96 -10.01 -2.78
N GLU A 39 -11.06 -10.04 -2.03
CA GLU A 39 -11.09 -10.31 -0.58
C GLU A 39 -10.57 -11.71 -0.20
N ALA A 40 -10.59 -12.66 -1.13
CA ALA A 40 -10.04 -13.99 -0.93
C ALA A 40 -8.53 -14.07 -1.21
N LYS A 41 -7.95 -13.02 -1.81
CA LYS A 41 -6.55 -12.92 -2.21
C LYS A 41 -5.84 -11.76 -1.51
N GLY A 42 -5.60 -10.65 -2.24
CA GLY A 42 -4.83 -9.52 -1.72
C GLY A 42 -5.54 -8.72 -0.63
N ASP A 43 -6.83 -8.49 -0.79
CA ASP A 43 -7.69 -7.72 0.12
C ASP A 43 -7.14 -6.32 0.46
N CYS A 44 -6.36 -5.74 -0.47
CA CYS A 44 -5.60 -4.51 -0.23
C CYS A 44 -6.48 -3.26 -0.24
N PHE A 45 -7.60 -3.32 -0.97
CA PHE A 45 -8.45 -2.14 -1.25
C PHE A 45 -9.14 -1.58 -0.01
N HIS A 46 -9.33 -2.36 1.04
CA HIS A 46 -9.96 -1.88 2.28
C HIS A 46 -9.17 -0.73 2.92
N CYS A 47 -7.84 -0.80 2.91
CA CYS A 47 -6.98 0.24 3.48
C CYS A 47 -6.45 1.22 2.41
N HIS A 48 -6.27 0.73 1.17
CA HIS A 48 -5.67 1.55 0.11
C HIS A 48 -6.69 2.06 -0.92
N GLY A 49 -7.98 1.76 -0.73
CA GLY A 49 -9.03 2.19 -1.65
C GLY A 49 -9.05 1.41 -2.97
N SER A 50 -9.84 1.88 -3.91
CA SER A 50 -10.06 1.25 -5.20
C SER A 50 -9.89 2.27 -6.34
N ASN A 51 -10.25 1.89 -7.57
CA ASN A 51 -10.15 2.73 -8.77
C ASN A 51 -10.96 4.04 -8.72
N ASN A 52 -11.85 4.21 -7.75
CA ASN A 52 -12.58 5.46 -7.49
C ASN A 52 -11.94 6.32 -6.39
N ASN A 53 -10.83 5.89 -5.81
CA ASN A 53 -10.06 6.65 -4.82
C ASN A 53 -8.71 7.08 -5.43
N PRO A 54 -8.59 8.32 -5.95
CA PRO A 54 -7.38 8.76 -6.65
C PRO A 54 -6.15 8.86 -5.75
N LEU A 55 -6.34 8.87 -4.43
CA LEU A 55 -5.25 8.93 -3.46
C LEU A 55 -4.70 7.55 -3.11
N TRP A 56 -5.44 6.47 -3.38
CA TRP A 56 -5.06 5.11 -3.05
C TRP A 56 -4.69 4.93 -1.57
N THR A 57 -5.49 5.50 -0.70
CA THR A 57 -5.42 5.41 0.76
C THR A 57 -6.77 5.78 1.36
N ASP A 58 -7.16 5.14 2.45
CA ASP A 58 -8.33 5.53 3.26
C ASP A 58 -8.02 6.63 4.28
N ASN A 59 -6.73 6.99 4.43
CA ASN A 59 -6.22 7.93 5.42
C ASN A 59 -6.45 7.54 6.88
N ALA A 60 -6.87 6.30 7.16
CA ALA A 60 -7.07 5.78 8.51
C ALA A 60 -5.77 5.17 9.09
N PHE A 61 -5.83 4.82 10.38
CA PHE A 61 -4.72 4.20 11.10
C PHE A 61 -5.02 2.72 11.32
N HIS A 62 -4.10 1.87 10.86
CA HIS A 62 -4.23 0.42 10.91
C HIS A 62 -2.98 -0.23 11.51
N ASN A 63 -3.17 -1.34 12.19
CA ASN A 63 -2.09 -2.26 12.53
C ASN A 63 -2.08 -3.38 11.48
N ASN A 64 -1.10 -3.37 10.64
CA ASN A 64 -0.96 -4.28 9.49
C ASN A 64 -0.25 -5.61 9.82
N GLY A 65 -0.14 -5.94 11.11
CA GLY A 65 0.44 -7.21 11.51
C GLY A 65 1.95 -7.32 11.30
N LEU A 66 2.70 -6.21 11.39
CA LEU A 66 4.13 -6.20 11.18
C LEU A 66 4.91 -6.78 12.38
N ASP A 67 4.41 -6.56 13.60
CA ASP A 67 5.05 -6.97 14.84
C ASP A 67 4.04 -7.57 15.85
N THR A 68 4.52 -8.50 16.68
CA THR A 68 3.75 -9.06 17.80
C THR A 68 3.75 -8.16 19.02
N THR A 69 4.83 -7.37 19.19
CA THR A 69 5.02 -6.37 20.25
C THR A 69 5.59 -5.09 19.63
N PHE A 70 5.23 -3.94 20.20
CA PHE A 70 5.52 -2.65 19.59
C PHE A 70 6.73 -1.97 20.25
N GLN A 71 7.79 -1.72 19.50
CA GLN A 71 8.87 -0.81 19.87
C GLN A 71 8.46 0.64 19.61
N ASP A 72 7.77 0.88 18.49
CA ASP A 72 7.11 2.13 18.17
C ASP A 72 5.59 1.93 18.36
N LEU A 73 5.01 2.75 19.24
CA LEU A 73 3.57 2.69 19.53
C LEU A 73 2.73 3.34 18.42
N GLY A 74 3.34 4.03 17.45
CA GLY A 74 2.62 4.68 16.37
C GLY A 74 1.55 5.66 16.89
N PHE A 75 0.31 5.50 16.42
CA PHE A 75 -0.82 6.35 16.82
C PHE A 75 -1.11 6.28 18.32
N GLY A 76 -0.85 5.15 18.97
CA GLY A 76 -1.00 4.99 20.42
C GLY A 76 -0.10 5.93 21.24
N ALA A 77 1.08 6.30 20.71
CA ALA A 77 1.95 7.29 21.36
C ALA A 77 1.33 8.70 21.38
N VAL A 78 0.45 8.99 20.41
CA VAL A 78 -0.24 10.29 20.28
C VAL A 78 -1.51 10.33 21.09
N THR A 79 -2.33 9.26 21.03
CA THR A 79 -3.63 9.21 21.71
C THR A 79 -3.54 8.85 23.18
N GLY A 80 -2.50 8.11 23.57
CA GLY A 80 -2.38 7.50 24.89
C GLY A 80 -3.33 6.32 25.13
N ASP A 81 -4.09 5.89 24.10
CA ASP A 81 -4.96 4.73 24.17
C ASP A 81 -4.17 3.46 23.79
N PRO A 82 -4.07 2.44 24.66
CA PRO A 82 -3.42 1.17 24.33
C PRO A 82 -4.05 0.43 23.15
N ASN A 83 -5.32 0.68 22.81
CA ASN A 83 -5.97 0.11 21.65
C ASN A 83 -5.46 0.70 20.31
N ASP A 84 -4.73 1.81 20.36
CA ASP A 84 -4.11 2.43 19.19
C ASP A 84 -2.62 2.08 19.02
N ASN A 85 -2.05 1.28 19.91
CA ASN A 85 -0.65 0.87 19.82
C ASN A 85 -0.38 0.06 18.54
N GLY A 86 0.71 0.40 17.87
CA GLY A 86 1.15 -0.26 16.64
C GLY A 86 0.32 0.08 15.40
N LYS A 87 -0.59 1.06 15.49
CA LYS A 87 -1.33 1.56 14.34
C LYS A 87 -0.55 2.68 13.66
N PHE A 88 -0.44 2.60 12.34
CA PHE A 88 0.17 3.61 11.48
C PHE A 88 -0.80 4.01 10.38
N LYS A 89 -0.66 5.26 9.91
CA LYS A 89 -1.53 5.77 8.84
C LYS A 89 -1.28 5.00 7.55
N SER A 90 -2.37 4.50 6.94
CA SER A 90 -2.31 3.90 5.60
C SER A 90 -1.74 4.90 4.60
N PRO A 91 -0.58 4.65 3.97
CA PRO A 91 -0.01 5.55 2.99
C PRO A 91 -0.70 5.41 1.63
N SER A 92 -0.55 6.43 0.78
CA SER A 92 -0.83 6.27 -0.64
C SER A 92 0.12 5.23 -1.24
N ILE A 93 -0.40 4.37 -2.11
CA ILE A 93 0.41 3.42 -2.87
C ILE A 93 0.84 3.96 -4.25
N ARG A 94 0.66 5.26 -4.50
CA ARG A 94 1.22 5.91 -5.69
C ARG A 94 2.74 5.98 -5.62
N ASN A 95 3.38 5.81 -6.76
CA ASN A 95 4.83 5.97 -6.92
C ASN A 95 5.70 5.04 -6.08
N LEU A 96 5.20 3.87 -5.69
CA LEU A 96 5.94 2.89 -4.88
C LEU A 96 7.30 2.51 -5.48
N ALA A 97 7.48 2.61 -6.82
CA ALA A 97 8.77 2.37 -7.47
C ALA A 97 9.91 3.27 -6.96
N PHE A 98 9.60 4.38 -6.27
CA PHE A 98 10.55 5.41 -5.86
C PHE A 98 10.54 5.70 -4.35
N THR A 99 9.72 4.99 -3.58
CA THR A 99 9.51 5.29 -2.15
C THR A 99 10.09 4.24 -1.20
N ALA A 100 10.92 3.34 -1.72
CA ALA A 100 11.69 2.43 -0.85
C ALA A 100 12.61 3.21 0.10
N PRO A 101 12.89 2.70 1.32
CA PRO A 101 12.38 1.46 1.91
C PRO A 101 10.95 1.59 2.43
N TYR A 102 10.28 0.45 2.63
CA TYR A 102 8.86 0.37 2.95
C TYR A 102 8.62 0.03 4.43
N MET A 103 7.37 0.21 4.87
CA MET A 103 6.84 0.19 6.23
C MET A 103 7.21 1.44 7.02
N HIS A 104 6.64 1.59 8.22
CA HIS A 104 6.88 2.78 9.05
C HIS A 104 8.33 2.92 9.52
N ASP A 105 9.05 1.81 9.61
CA ASP A 105 10.45 1.76 10.07
C ASP A 105 11.45 1.47 8.93
N GLY A 106 10.97 1.34 7.69
CA GLY A 106 11.83 1.12 6.53
C GLY A 106 12.47 -0.27 6.45
N ARG A 107 11.91 -1.30 7.13
CA ARG A 107 12.53 -2.63 7.21
C ARG A 107 12.57 -3.39 5.89
N PHE A 108 11.71 -3.09 4.94
CA PHE A 108 11.67 -3.77 3.64
C PHE A 108 12.25 -2.90 2.53
N ALA A 109 13.25 -3.43 1.83
CA ALA A 109 13.92 -2.75 0.75
C ALA A 109 13.17 -2.86 -0.59
N THR A 110 12.32 -3.87 -0.74
CA THR A 110 11.66 -4.22 -2.00
C THR A 110 10.15 -4.41 -1.84
N LEU A 111 9.40 -4.21 -2.94
CA LEU A 111 7.96 -4.50 -2.97
C LEU A 111 7.66 -5.99 -2.81
N GLU A 112 8.57 -6.85 -3.24
CA GLU A 112 8.47 -8.29 -3.04
C GLU A 112 8.43 -8.65 -1.55
N GLU A 113 9.27 -8.01 -0.73
CA GLU A 113 9.27 -8.21 0.73
C GLU A 113 7.95 -7.75 1.35
N VAL A 114 7.41 -6.60 0.89
CA VAL A 114 6.08 -6.11 1.32
C VAL A 114 4.98 -7.10 0.96
N ILE A 115 4.94 -7.57 -0.29
CA ILE A 115 3.94 -8.54 -0.75
C ILE A 115 4.08 -9.86 0.00
N ASN A 116 5.31 -10.32 0.26
CA ASN A 116 5.56 -11.53 1.04
C ASN A 116 5.13 -11.38 2.51
N HIS A 117 5.27 -10.18 3.11
CA HIS A 117 4.75 -9.92 4.44
C HIS A 117 3.23 -10.16 4.51
N TYR A 118 2.46 -9.58 3.60
CA TYR A 118 1.00 -9.79 3.58
C TYR A 118 0.60 -11.21 3.17
N SER A 119 1.44 -11.88 2.37
CA SER A 119 1.19 -13.25 1.91
C SER A 119 1.46 -14.31 2.99
N GLU A 120 2.59 -14.21 3.72
CA GLU A 120 3.03 -15.27 4.65
C GLU A 120 3.64 -14.73 5.97
N GLY A 121 3.75 -13.41 6.15
CA GLY A 121 4.53 -12.81 7.24
C GLY A 121 3.71 -12.12 8.32
N LEU A 122 2.36 -12.18 8.27
CA LEU A 122 1.51 -11.49 9.23
C LEU A 122 1.72 -11.99 10.66
N GLN A 123 1.93 -11.05 11.58
CA GLN A 123 2.09 -11.31 13.01
C GLN A 123 0.84 -10.89 13.77
N LYS A 124 0.36 -11.79 14.65
CA LYS A 124 -0.78 -11.49 15.51
C LYS A 124 -0.35 -10.66 16.71
N SER A 125 -1.07 -9.58 16.97
CA SER A 125 -0.87 -8.71 18.13
C SER A 125 -2.22 -8.30 18.75
N SER A 126 -2.18 -7.62 19.89
CA SER A 126 -3.40 -7.24 20.65
C SER A 126 -4.27 -6.23 19.90
N THR A 127 -3.70 -5.45 19.01
CA THR A 127 -4.36 -4.35 18.28
C THR A 127 -4.42 -4.59 16.78
N ILE A 128 -4.15 -5.85 16.34
CA ILE A 128 -4.22 -6.22 14.93
C ILE A 128 -5.54 -5.74 14.30
N ASP A 129 -5.47 -5.14 13.11
CA ASP A 129 -6.67 -4.68 12.44
C ASP A 129 -7.58 -5.85 12.08
N PRO A 130 -8.89 -5.76 12.34
CA PRO A 130 -9.85 -6.81 11.97
C PRO A 130 -9.87 -7.15 10.47
N LEU A 131 -9.43 -6.23 9.60
CA LEU A 131 -9.27 -6.45 8.17
C LEU A 131 -8.10 -7.39 7.82
N MET A 132 -7.16 -7.63 8.76
CA MET A 132 -6.14 -8.66 8.61
C MET A 132 -6.72 -10.06 8.89
N LYS A 133 -7.77 -10.44 8.15
CA LYS A 133 -8.62 -11.62 8.35
C LYS A 133 -7.82 -12.93 8.42
N LYS A 134 -6.68 -13.00 7.71
CA LYS A 134 -5.83 -14.20 7.60
C LYS A 134 -4.63 -14.22 8.54
N VAL A 135 -4.60 -13.36 9.56
CA VAL A 135 -3.46 -13.27 10.49
C VAL A 135 -3.18 -14.59 11.24
N ASN A 136 -4.21 -15.36 11.56
CA ASN A 136 -4.03 -16.67 12.24
C ASN A 136 -3.41 -17.74 11.32
N GLU A 137 -3.46 -17.53 10.01
CA GLU A 137 -2.87 -18.38 8.98
C GLU A 137 -1.48 -17.86 8.55
N GLY A 138 -1.06 -16.69 9.09
CA GLY A 138 0.20 -16.04 8.74
C GLY A 138 0.10 -15.14 7.50
N GLY A 139 -1.06 -15.10 6.83
CA GLY A 139 -1.30 -14.28 5.64
C GLY A 139 -2.25 -14.92 4.64
N VAL A 140 -2.35 -14.33 3.48
CA VAL A 140 -3.31 -14.73 2.42
C VAL A 140 -2.79 -15.84 1.49
N HIS A 141 -1.52 -16.20 1.59
CA HIS A 141 -0.85 -17.27 0.81
C HIS A 141 -1.01 -17.14 -0.71
N LEU A 142 -0.62 -15.98 -1.25
CA LEU A 142 -0.65 -15.73 -2.69
C LEU A 142 0.26 -16.69 -3.46
N SER A 143 -0.20 -17.15 -4.62
CA SER A 143 0.68 -17.86 -5.56
C SER A 143 1.80 -16.93 -6.06
N GLN A 144 2.92 -17.51 -6.51
CA GLN A 144 4.01 -16.69 -7.10
C GLN A 144 3.53 -15.86 -8.29
N LYS A 145 2.58 -16.39 -9.06
CA LYS A 145 1.96 -15.64 -10.16
C LYS A 145 1.18 -14.44 -9.63
N ASP A 146 0.31 -14.62 -8.62
CA ASP A 146 -0.46 -13.51 -8.04
C ASP A 146 0.46 -12.43 -7.45
N LYS A 147 1.57 -12.81 -6.80
CA LYS A 147 2.57 -11.85 -6.28
C LYS A 147 3.22 -11.04 -7.39
N ASN A 148 3.60 -11.68 -8.48
CA ASN A 148 4.21 -11.00 -9.64
C ASN A 148 3.22 -10.05 -10.31
N ASP A 149 1.99 -10.51 -10.51
CA ASP A 149 0.92 -9.73 -11.13
C ASP A 149 0.54 -8.53 -10.24
N LEU A 150 0.39 -8.75 -8.92
CA LEU A 150 0.14 -7.67 -7.95
C LEU A 150 1.25 -6.61 -7.99
N LYS A 151 2.51 -7.03 -8.04
CA LYS A 151 3.64 -6.10 -8.21
C LYS A 151 3.53 -5.30 -9.50
N ALA A 152 3.18 -5.95 -10.62
CA ALA A 152 3.01 -5.26 -11.90
C ALA A 152 1.92 -4.17 -11.83
N PHE A 153 0.78 -4.48 -11.20
CA PHE A 153 -0.27 -3.49 -10.93
C PHE A 153 0.25 -2.33 -10.07
N LEU A 154 0.90 -2.61 -8.93
CA LEU A 154 1.41 -1.57 -8.04
C LEU A 154 2.39 -0.63 -8.76
N LEU A 155 3.24 -1.16 -9.62
CA LEU A 155 4.16 -0.37 -10.44
C LEU A 155 3.45 0.46 -11.52
N SER A 156 2.26 0.05 -11.98
CA SER A 156 1.45 0.82 -12.93
C SER A 156 0.89 2.13 -12.35
N LEU A 157 0.90 2.28 -11.01
CA LEU A 157 0.54 3.50 -10.28
C LEU A 157 1.69 4.54 -10.23
N THR A 158 2.75 4.31 -10.98
CA THR A 158 3.91 5.21 -11.05
C THR A 158 3.65 6.36 -12.03
N ASP A 159 3.74 7.59 -11.54
CA ASP A 159 3.65 8.83 -12.33
C ASP A 159 5.04 9.43 -12.56
N ARG A 160 5.61 9.13 -13.74
CA ARG A 160 6.94 9.62 -14.10
C ARG A 160 6.98 11.13 -14.37
N LYS A 161 5.87 11.75 -14.76
CA LYS A 161 5.80 13.20 -14.92
C LYS A 161 5.91 13.90 -13.58
N PHE A 162 5.22 13.37 -12.56
CA PHE A 162 5.33 13.86 -11.19
C PHE A 162 6.76 13.74 -10.67
N ILE A 163 7.36 12.55 -10.76
CA ILE A 163 8.71 12.29 -10.25
C ILE A 163 9.79 13.12 -10.93
N ASN A 164 9.64 13.40 -12.23
CA ASN A 164 10.63 14.15 -13.02
C ASN A 164 10.24 15.64 -13.19
N ASN A 165 9.28 16.13 -12.44
CA ASN A 165 8.85 17.53 -12.58
C ASN A 165 9.95 18.48 -12.08
N PRO A 166 10.53 19.34 -12.95
CA PRO A 166 11.62 20.23 -12.56
C PRO A 166 11.23 21.25 -11.49
N ASN A 167 9.93 21.54 -11.33
CA ASN A 167 9.45 22.45 -10.29
C ASN A 167 9.47 21.82 -8.87
N PHE A 168 9.71 20.52 -8.75
CA PHE A 168 9.75 19.76 -7.49
C PHE A 168 11.16 19.29 -7.14
N GLN A 169 12.16 19.62 -7.97
CA GLN A 169 13.57 19.28 -7.77
C GLN A 169 14.34 20.51 -7.29
N GLU A 170 15.32 20.30 -6.40
CA GLU A 170 16.27 21.33 -6.00
C GLU A 170 17.33 21.58 -7.07
#